data_1072c19b252f0811ede5737f8b1af84e
#
_entry.id   1072c19b252f0811ede5737f8b1af84e
#
_cell.length_a   1.000
_cell.length_b   1.000
_cell.length_c   1.000
_cell.angle_alpha   90.00
_cell.angle_beta   90.00
_cell.angle_gamma   90.00
#
_symmetry.space_group_name_H-M   'P 1'
#
loop_
_entity.id
_entity.type
_entity.pdbx_description
1 polymer ?
#
loop_
_entity_poly.entity_id
_entity_poly.type
_entity_poly.pdbx_seq_one_letter_code
_entity_poly.pdbx_strand_id
1 'polypeptide(L)'
;MTDNLDVNSILAAVPHLSRGPGGVVAVVKDDKVLGQHAWGYADLEQRIPMTTKTQFPICSISKQMVCLVMVSLLKRPTPSMAERDCDAAKQFEDELQKLLPNLACGGDDGVTVADLYNMQSGIRDYWAL
;
A
#
# COMPACT_ATOMS: atom_id res chain seq x y z
N MET A 1 -29.19 -21.10 9.68
CA MET A 1 -29.29 -21.03 8.20
C MET A 1 -28.14 -20.15 7.75
N THR A 2 -27.03 -20.73 7.38
CA THR A 2 -25.93 -19.99 6.74
C THR A 2 -26.28 -20.01 5.26
N ASP A 3 -26.84 -18.90 4.78
CA ASP A 3 -27.00 -18.69 3.35
C ASP A 3 -25.60 -18.88 2.72
N ASN A 4 -25.50 -19.91 1.91
CA ASN A 4 -24.30 -20.22 1.16
C ASN A 4 -24.19 -19.15 0.06
N LEU A 5 -23.64 -17.98 0.41
CA LEU A 5 -23.48 -16.87 -0.51
C LEU A 5 -22.61 -17.39 -1.67
N ASP A 6 -23.21 -17.49 -2.85
CA ASP A 6 -22.45 -17.86 -4.05
C ASP A 6 -21.53 -16.69 -4.44
N VAL A 7 -20.33 -16.72 -3.90
CA VAL A 7 -19.30 -15.71 -4.12
C VAL A 7 -19.06 -15.50 -5.63
N ASN A 8 -19.07 -16.55 -6.43
CA ASN A 8 -18.80 -16.45 -7.86
C ASN A 8 -19.90 -15.71 -8.61
N SER A 9 -21.16 -15.94 -8.27
CA SER A 9 -22.27 -15.19 -8.85
C SER A 9 -22.21 -13.70 -8.48
N ILE A 10 -21.84 -13.37 -7.24
CA ILE A 10 -21.66 -11.98 -6.82
C ILE A 10 -20.51 -11.33 -7.60
N LEU A 11 -19.37 -12.00 -7.71
CA LEU A 11 -18.21 -11.48 -8.42
C LEU A 11 -18.49 -11.29 -9.92
N ALA A 12 -19.26 -12.17 -10.53
CA ALA A 12 -19.67 -12.05 -11.93
C ALA A 12 -20.60 -10.84 -12.20
N ALA A 13 -21.28 -10.34 -11.18
CA ALA A 13 -22.12 -9.14 -11.29
C ALA A 13 -21.33 -7.82 -11.18
N VAL A 14 -20.11 -7.83 -10.63
CA VAL A 14 -19.30 -6.61 -10.43
C VAL A 14 -19.05 -5.83 -11.72
N PRO A 15 -18.76 -6.44 -12.89
CA PRO A 15 -18.55 -5.70 -14.14
C PRO A 15 -19.73 -4.79 -14.54
N HIS A 16 -20.94 -5.17 -14.19
CA HIS A 16 -22.15 -4.39 -14.48
C HIS A 16 -22.26 -3.13 -13.61
N LEU A 17 -21.54 -3.08 -12.49
CA LEU A 17 -21.49 -1.96 -11.56
C LEU A 17 -20.29 -1.06 -11.82
N SER A 18 -19.28 -1.55 -12.54
CA SER A 18 -18.05 -0.82 -12.85
C SER A 18 -18.16 -0.14 -14.20
N ARG A 19 -17.75 1.13 -14.25
CA ARG A 19 -17.65 1.91 -15.51
C ARG A 19 -16.24 1.92 -16.10
N GLY A 20 -15.32 1.19 -15.50
CA GLY A 20 -13.93 1.14 -15.94
C GLY A 20 -13.72 0.23 -17.16
N PRO A 21 -12.56 0.37 -17.84
CA PRO A 21 -12.21 -0.41 -19.03
C PRO A 21 -11.98 -1.89 -18.73
N GLY A 22 -11.69 -2.21 -17.48
CA GLY A 22 -11.45 -3.56 -17.00
C GLY A 22 -11.05 -3.56 -15.52
N GLY A 23 -11.04 -4.74 -14.93
CA GLY A 23 -10.66 -4.91 -13.53
C GLY A 23 -10.52 -6.36 -13.13
N VAL A 24 -10.02 -6.54 -11.92
CA VAL A 24 -9.92 -7.84 -11.24
C VAL A 24 -10.48 -7.68 -9.83
N VAL A 25 -11.25 -8.64 -9.41
CA VAL A 25 -11.77 -8.74 -8.04
C VAL A 25 -11.51 -10.13 -7.49
N ALA A 26 -11.16 -10.20 -6.22
CA ALA A 26 -11.02 -11.47 -5.51
C ALA A 26 -11.60 -11.36 -4.09
N VAL A 27 -12.13 -12.45 -3.59
CA VAL A 27 -12.55 -12.60 -2.20
C VAL A 27 -11.65 -13.63 -1.54
N VAL A 28 -11.00 -13.22 -0.45
CA VAL A 28 -10.09 -14.06 0.33
C VAL A 28 -10.63 -14.18 1.74
N LYS A 29 -10.62 -15.40 2.29
CA LYS A 29 -10.95 -15.68 3.68
C LYS A 29 -10.04 -16.79 4.20
N ASP A 30 -9.50 -16.62 5.40
CA ASP A 30 -8.62 -17.59 6.06
C ASP A 30 -7.51 -18.11 5.11
N ASP A 31 -6.80 -17.16 4.46
CA ASP A 31 -5.72 -17.40 3.48
C ASP A 31 -6.13 -18.18 2.22
N LYS A 32 -7.43 -18.37 2.00
CA LYS A 32 -7.97 -19.04 0.82
C LYS A 32 -8.71 -18.09 -0.08
N VAL A 33 -8.42 -18.18 -1.38
CA VAL A 33 -9.20 -17.47 -2.40
C VAL A 33 -10.53 -18.20 -2.57
N LEU A 34 -11.63 -17.57 -2.15
CA LEU A 34 -12.98 -18.11 -2.27
C LEU A 34 -13.55 -17.93 -3.68
N GLY A 35 -13.14 -16.89 -4.37
CA GLY A 35 -13.52 -16.61 -5.73
C GLY A 35 -12.73 -15.46 -6.30
N GLN A 36 -12.60 -15.41 -7.61
CA GLN A 36 -11.95 -14.32 -8.33
C GLN A 36 -12.58 -14.15 -9.72
N HIS A 37 -12.62 -12.92 -10.19
CA HIS A 37 -13.16 -12.59 -11.49
C HIS A 37 -12.36 -11.46 -12.13
N ALA A 38 -12.13 -11.56 -13.45
CA ALA A 38 -11.48 -10.54 -14.25
C ALA A 38 -12.36 -10.20 -15.43
N TRP A 39 -12.42 -8.92 -15.83
CA TRP A 39 -13.21 -8.46 -16.97
C TRP A 39 -12.51 -7.32 -17.71
N GLY A 40 -12.93 -7.10 -18.96
CA GLY A 40 -12.43 -6.02 -19.81
C GLY A 40 -10.98 -6.21 -20.26
N TYR A 41 -10.25 -5.11 -20.39
CA TYR A 41 -8.93 -5.07 -20.98
C TYR A 41 -7.90 -4.52 -20.02
N ALA A 42 -6.70 -5.11 -20.03
CA ALA A 42 -5.50 -4.59 -19.37
C ALA A 42 -4.85 -3.46 -20.20
N ASP A 43 -5.01 -3.53 -21.51
CA ASP A 43 -4.58 -2.51 -22.47
C ASP A 43 -5.67 -2.34 -23.53
N LEU A 44 -6.21 -1.14 -23.64
CA LEU A 44 -7.30 -0.82 -24.57
C LEU A 44 -6.80 -0.71 -26.01
N GLU A 45 -5.62 -0.13 -26.21
CA GLU A 45 -5.05 0.11 -27.54
C GLU A 45 -4.67 -1.21 -28.22
N GLN A 46 -3.99 -2.07 -27.45
CA GLN A 46 -3.55 -3.37 -27.91
C GLN A 46 -4.61 -4.47 -27.73
N ARG A 47 -5.74 -4.14 -27.12
CA ARG A 47 -6.84 -5.07 -26.80
C ARG A 47 -6.39 -6.30 -26.01
N ILE A 48 -5.43 -6.11 -25.10
CA ILE A 48 -4.96 -7.18 -24.23
C ILE A 48 -6.02 -7.45 -23.16
N PRO A 49 -6.58 -8.66 -23.06
CA PRO A 49 -7.63 -8.94 -22.09
C PRO A 49 -7.10 -8.89 -20.67
N MET A 50 -7.94 -8.43 -19.75
CA MET A 50 -7.67 -8.49 -18.32
C MET A 50 -7.71 -9.94 -17.83
N THR A 51 -6.79 -10.29 -16.97
CA THR A 51 -6.74 -11.61 -16.32
C THR A 51 -6.44 -11.46 -14.82
N THR A 52 -6.69 -12.50 -14.06
CA THR A 52 -6.32 -12.56 -12.63
C THR A 52 -4.80 -12.56 -12.39
N LYS A 53 -4.00 -12.68 -13.44
CA LYS A 53 -2.53 -12.59 -13.42
C LYS A 53 -2.00 -11.24 -13.91
N THR A 54 -2.89 -10.33 -14.32
CA THR A 54 -2.49 -8.99 -14.75
C THR A 54 -1.86 -8.24 -13.59
N GLN A 55 -0.73 -7.60 -13.85
CA GLN A 55 -0.01 -6.83 -12.84
C GLN A 55 -0.53 -5.40 -12.80
N PHE A 56 -0.68 -4.87 -11.59
CA PHE A 56 -1.13 -3.51 -11.32
C PHE A 56 -0.12 -2.76 -10.47
N PRO A 57 0.07 -1.45 -10.71
CA PRO A 57 0.68 -0.60 -9.71
C PRO A 57 -0.29 -0.49 -8.51
N ILE A 58 0.18 -0.86 -7.32
CA ILE A 58 -0.65 -0.85 -6.11
C ILE A 58 -0.71 0.51 -5.42
N CYS A 59 -0.04 1.52 -5.97
CA CYS A 59 -0.06 2.91 -5.51
C CYS A 59 0.10 3.02 -3.97
N SER A 60 -0.80 3.71 -3.29
CA SER A 60 -0.74 3.94 -1.83
C SER A 60 -0.84 2.67 -0.96
N ILE A 61 -1.27 1.55 -1.50
CA ILE A 61 -1.21 0.27 -0.78
C ILE A 61 0.25 -0.08 -0.45
N SER A 62 1.20 0.36 -1.27
CA SER A 62 2.65 0.23 -1.02
C SER A 62 3.09 0.82 0.33
N LYS A 63 2.38 1.84 0.85
CA LYS A 63 2.69 2.45 2.15
C LYS A 63 2.60 1.43 3.29
N GLN A 64 1.60 0.55 3.25
CA GLN A 64 1.46 -0.53 4.24
C GLN A 64 2.64 -1.50 4.20
N MET A 65 3.14 -1.82 2.99
CA MET A 65 4.31 -2.68 2.83
C MET A 65 5.58 -2.02 3.38
N VAL A 66 5.77 -0.73 3.12
CA VAL A 66 6.88 0.04 3.69
C VAL A 66 6.82 0.05 5.21
N CYS A 67 5.63 0.29 5.79
CA CYS A 67 5.43 0.24 7.24
C CYS A 67 5.78 -1.13 7.84
N LEU A 68 5.37 -2.21 7.19
CA LEU A 68 5.71 -3.57 7.63
C LEU A 68 7.22 -3.82 7.59
N VAL A 69 7.91 -3.36 6.54
CA VAL A 69 9.37 -3.44 6.44
C VAL A 69 10.04 -2.66 7.57
N MET A 70 9.59 -1.43 7.85
CA MET A 70 10.10 -0.64 8.97
C MET A 70 9.93 -1.37 10.31
N VAL A 71 8.73 -1.87 10.62
CA VAL A 71 8.50 -2.66 11.85
C VAL A 71 9.42 -3.87 11.92
N SER A 72 9.65 -4.55 10.79
CA SER A 72 10.56 -5.70 10.74
C SER A 72 12.01 -5.29 11.04
N LEU A 73 12.47 -4.16 10.50
CA LEU A 73 13.82 -3.62 10.77
C LEU A 73 13.98 -3.16 12.22
N LEU A 74 12.97 -2.53 12.80
CA LEU A 74 12.94 -2.17 14.21
C LEU A 74 13.12 -3.40 15.13
N LYS A 75 12.44 -4.50 14.78
CA LYS A 75 12.51 -5.76 15.56
C LYS A 75 13.80 -6.56 15.30
N ARG A 76 14.35 -6.45 14.11
CA ARG A 76 15.52 -7.21 13.65
C ARG A 76 16.39 -6.29 12.80
N PRO A 77 17.20 -5.42 13.43
CA PRO A 77 18.09 -4.53 12.70
C PRO A 77 19.07 -5.34 11.87
N THR A 78 19.43 -4.80 10.71
CA THR A 78 20.51 -5.38 9.89
C THR A 78 21.85 -5.23 10.61
N PRO A 79 22.86 -6.07 10.29
CA PRO A 79 24.20 -5.93 10.88
C PRO A 79 24.77 -4.52 10.74
N SER A 80 24.62 -3.88 9.59
CA SER A 80 25.07 -2.51 9.35
C SER A 80 24.34 -1.45 10.19
N MET A 81 23.10 -1.70 10.60
CA MET A 81 22.37 -0.81 11.53
C MET A 81 22.85 -1.03 12.96
N ALA A 82 23.13 -2.27 13.35
CA ALA A 82 23.67 -2.61 14.66
C ALA A 82 25.07 -2.04 14.87
N GLU A 83 25.93 -2.08 13.83
CA GLU A 83 27.29 -1.53 13.87
C GLU A 83 27.32 0.00 14.04
N ARG A 84 26.28 0.72 13.62
CA ARG A 84 26.20 2.19 13.74
C ARG A 84 25.64 2.67 15.08
N ASP A 85 25.44 1.77 16.04
CA ASP A 85 24.76 2.07 17.31
C ASP A 85 23.41 2.79 17.08
N CYS A 86 22.76 2.43 15.98
CA CYS A 86 21.46 2.98 15.61
C CYS A 86 20.38 2.31 16.45
N ASP A 87 19.95 2.98 17.52
CA ASP A 87 18.69 2.64 18.15
C ASP A 87 17.55 3.01 17.20
N ALA A 88 17.12 2.05 16.38
CA ALA A 88 16.08 2.26 15.40
C ALA A 88 14.76 2.69 16.03
N ALA A 89 14.46 2.25 17.25
CA ALA A 89 13.27 2.67 17.96
C ALA A 89 13.36 4.14 18.36
N LYS A 90 14.54 4.60 18.79
CA LYS A 90 14.77 5.99 19.12
C LYS A 90 14.71 6.91 17.90
N GLN A 91 15.30 6.47 16.79
CA GLN A 91 15.25 7.25 15.54
C GLN A 91 13.82 7.39 14.97
N PHE A 92 12.92 6.50 15.33
CA PHE A 92 11.52 6.59 14.94
C PHE A 92 10.83 7.84 15.52
N GLU A 93 11.25 8.27 16.70
CA GLU A 93 10.75 9.48 17.37
C GLU A 93 11.58 10.74 17.01
N ASP A 94 12.67 10.58 16.24
CA ASP A 94 13.48 11.71 15.83
C ASP A 94 12.78 12.57 14.77
N GLU A 95 13.03 13.86 14.81
CA GLU A 95 12.57 14.78 13.79
C GLU A 95 13.18 14.44 12.43
N LEU A 96 12.36 14.47 11.40
CA LEU A 96 12.76 14.14 10.04
C LEU A 96 13.95 14.97 9.56
N GLN A 97 14.03 16.24 9.94
CA GLN A 97 15.12 17.15 9.57
C GLN A 97 16.47 16.75 10.15
N LYS A 98 16.51 16.08 11.30
CA LYS A 98 17.76 15.56 11.87
C LYS A 98 18.32 14.42 11.03
N LEU A 99 17.44 13.61 10.46
CA LEU A 99 17.82 12.46 9.63
C LEU A 99 18.06 12.86 8.18
N LEU A 100 17.31 13.83 7.68
CA LEU A 100 17.33 14.30 6.30
C LEU A 100 17.42 15.84 6.26
N PRO A 101 18.58 16.44 6.65
CA PRO A 101 18.71 17.89 6.81
C PRO A 101 18.50 18.70 5.52
N ASN A 102 18.63 18.07 4.36
CA ASN A 102 18.41 18.71 3.06
C ASN A 102 16.98 18.53 2.52
N LEU A 103 16.11 17.85 3.26
CA LEU A 103 14.71 17.72 2.86
C LEU A 103 13.95 18.98 3.25
N ALA A 104 13.55 19.77 2.27
CA ALA A 104 12.65 20.88 2.48
C ALA A 104 11.22 20.36 2.75
N CYS A 105 10.97 20.00 4.00
CA CYS A 105 9.62 19.72 4.48
C CYS A 105 8.92 21.07 4.68
N GLY A 106 8.20 21.55 3.67
CA GLY A 106 7.62 22.89 3.65
C GLY A 106 6.83 23.26 4.91
N GLY A 107 7.51 23.81 5.89
CA GLY A 107 6.90 24.70 6.88
C GLY A 107 6.60 24.15 8.26
N ASP A 108 6.84 22.89 8.62
CA ASP A 108 6.65 22.45 10.01
C ASP A 108 7.95 21.89 10.60
N ASP A 109 8.56 22.71 11.46
CA ASP A 109 9.60 22.30 12.38
C ASP A 109 8.97 21.32 13.39
N GLY A 110 9.39 20.07 13.35
CA GLY A 110 8.96 19.09 14.35
C GLY A 110 8.29 17.81 13.81
N VAL A 111 8.18 17.65 12.49
CA VAL A 111 7.67 16.41 11.90
C VAL A 111 8.62 15.25 12.19
N THR A 112 8.12 14.22 12.83
CA THR A 112 8.86 13.02 13.18
C THR A 112 8.71 11.91 12.12
N VAL A 113 9.59 10.91 12.17
CA VAL A 113 9.42 9.69 11.36
C VAL A 113 8.12 8.97 11.73
N ALA A 114 7.73 9.01 13.02
CA ALA A 114 6.48 8.46 13.50
C ALA A 114 5.26 9.11 12.84
N ASP A 115 5.29 10.42 12.62
CA ASP A 115 4.21 11.16 11.95
C ASP A 115 4.06 10.74 10.49
N LEU A 116 5.17 10.52 9.79
CA LEU A 116 5.15 9.97 8.42
C LEU A 116 4.56 8.57 8.39
N TYR A 117 4.99 7.73 9.33
CA TYR A 117 4.51 6.35 9.44
C TYR A 117 3.01 6.27 9.70
N ASN A 118 2.51 7.14 10.57
CA ASN A 118 1.09 7.21 10.94
C ASN A 118 0.24 7.99 9.93
N MET A 119 0.83 8.51 8.85
CA MET A 119 0.14 9.39 7.87
C MET A 119 -0.42 10.68 8.49
N GLN A 120 0.26 11.23 9.50
CA GLN A 120 -0.16 12.39 10.30
C GLN A 120 0.81 13.57 10.22
N SER A 121 1.74 13.54 9.28
CA SER A 121 2.83 14.53 9.17
C SER A 121 2.36 15.97 8.86
N GLY A 122 1.16 16.15 8.34
CA GLY A 122 0.71 17.47 7.88
C GLY A 122 1.42 17.97 6.62
N ILE A 123 2.40 17.24 6.09
CA ILE A 123 3.10 17.63 4.86
C ILE A 123 2.10 17.64 3.70
N ARG A 124 2.09 18.75 2.97
CA ARG A 124 1.17 18.95 1.85
C ARG A 124 1.40 17.92 0.76
N ASP A 125 0.31 17.33 0.26
CA ASP A 125 0.35 16.45 -0.90
C ASP A 125 0.69 17.26 -2.17
N TYR A 126 1.63 16.76 -2.97
CA TYR A 126 2.04 17.40 -4.22
C TYR A 126 0.91 17.41 -5.28
N TRP A 127 -0.09 16.54 -5.16
CA TRP A 127 -1.30 16.57 -5.99
C TRP A 127 -2.25 17.72 -5.66
N ALA A 128 -2.05 18.40 -4.54
CA ALA A 128 -2.86 19.52 -4.10
C ALA A 128 -2.33 20.89 -4.57
N LEU A 129 -1.42 20.89 -5.55
CA LEU A 129 -0.87 22.09 -6.18
C LEU A 129 -1.75 22.60 -7.32
#